data_38d9312921477317a0ea6fa1a8093332
#
_entry.id   38d9312921477317a0ea6fa1a8093332
#
_cell.length_a   1.000
_cell.length_b   1.000
_cell.length_c   1.000
_cell.angle_alpha   90.00
_cell.angle_beta   90.00
_cell.angle_gamma   90.00
#
_symmetry.space_group_name_H-M   'P 1'
#
loop_
_entity.id
_entity.type
_entity.pdbx_description
1 polymer ?
#
loop_
_entity_poly.entity_id
_entity_poly.type
_entity_poly.pdbx_seq_one_letter_code
_entity_poly.pdbx_strand_id
1 'polypeptide(L)'
;AEQTVNLTGISAGPWESQPLKVTVSSSNTGLIPTPSVTYTTPDATGSLKFMPIADQSGFSVISVTVEDGGNDGKLETTADNLTVTKTFTVTVSAVNDQPTLDVLYDETVAEDASEQTVNLTGISAGGGESQPLSVTASSSNPGLIGTPTIVYTSANATGTLKYTPLADQNGTSVITVVVTDGGLDGDLSTTGDNGSVTLTFTVTVTSVNDAPTLNQPSDATIDEDASEQTVNLSGISAGGGESQPLQVTATSSNTSLIANPTVVYTSANATGSLKFTPAADQSGTAVITVVVTDGGLDGDLGTTGDNLTVTRTFTVTVNAVNDVPTIDALYDSTISEDSPEQVVDLTGISAGGGENQPLSVSASSSNTSLIATPTIVYSSPGSTGSLKFTPTADLSGSAVITVVVTDGGLDGDLSTTGDNGVTTLTFTVTVTPVNDAPTLDDLYDATVAEDASEQTVSLSGISAGGGESQPLQVTATSSNTSLVANPTVVYTSANSTGSLKYTPSLNQSGSAVITVVVTDGGLDGNLSTTGDNLTVTKTFTVTVTPVNDVPTLDQPSDATIDEDASEQTVNLSGIS
;
A
#
# COMPACT_ATOMS: atom_id res chain seq x y z
N ALA A 1 -12.24 -68.70 -34.35
CA ALA A 1 -13.38 -69.64 -34.61
C ALA A 1 -12.84 -71.05 -34.86
N GLU A 2 -13.66 -72.06 -34.57
CA GLU A 2 -13.32 -73.45 -34.81
C GLU A 2 -12.99 -73.66 -36.29
N GLN A 3 -11.88 -74.34 -36.55
CA GLN A 3 -11.40 -74.65 -37.90
C GLN A 3 -11.64 -76.11 -38.16
N THR A 4 -11.98 -76.47 -39.42
CA THR A 4 -12.21 -77.87 -39.79
C THR A 4 -11.23 -78.22 -40.93
N VAL A 5 -10.49 -79.30 -40.74
CA VAL A 5 -9.63 -79.89 -41.77
C VAL A 5 -10.20 -81.23 -42.19
N ASN A 6 -10.47 -81.34 -43.48
CA ASN A 6 -10.97 -82.62 -44.01
C ASN A 6 -9.79 -83.57 -44.24
N LEU A 7 -9.92 -84.73 -43.73
CA LEU A 7 -8.98 -85.83 -43.95
C LEU A 7 -9.49 -86.68 -45.14
N THR A 8 -8.60 -87.02 -46.06
CA THR A 8 -8.93 -87.76 -47.24
C THR A 8 -7.88 -88.89 -47.49
N GLY A 9 -8.23 -89.92 -48.23
CA GLY A 9 -7.28 -90.95 -48.57
C GLY A 9 -6.98 -91.92 -47.40
N ILE A 10 -7.90 -91.95 -46.39
CA ILE A 10 -7.78 -92.88 -45.26
C ILE A 10 -8.09 -94.25 -45.76
N SER A 11 -7.15 -95.19 -45.62
CA SER A 11 -7.34 -96.59 -46.06
C SER A 11 -6.43 -97.50 -45.27
N ALA A 12 -6.81 -98.79 -45.11
CA ALA A 12 -6.00 -99.80 -44.51
C ALA A 12 -4.85 -100.31 -45.40
N GLY A 13 -4.84 -99.85 -46.66
CA GLY A 13 -3.86 -100.26 -47.64
C GLY A 13 -4.52 -100.96 -48.85
N PRO A 14 -3.77 -101.27 -49.93
CA PRO A 14 -4.30 -101.85 -51.13
C PRO A 14 -4.84 -103.24 -50.83
N TRP A 15 -6.14 -103.44 -51.12
CA TRP A 15 -6.84 -104.73 -51.00
C TRP A 15 -7.13 -105.15 -49.56
N GLU A 16 -7.02 -104.22 -48.61
CA GLU A 16 -7.30 -104.47 -47.20
C GLU A 16 -8.58 -103.77 -46.73
N SER A 17 -9.26 -104.36 -45.72
CA SER A 17 -10.52 -103.79 -45.20
C SER A 17 -10.61 -103.82 -43.66
N GLN A 18 -9.45 -103.82 -42.99
CA GLN A 18 -9.41 -103.80 -41.51
C GLN A 18 -10.05 -102.53 -40.97
N PRO A 19 -10.54 -102.53 -39.75
CA PRO A 19 -10.97 -101.35 -39.06
C PRO A 19 -9.81 -100.35 -38.90
N LEU A 20 -10.09 -99.09 -39.04
CA LEU A 20 -9.12 -97.99 -38.89
C LEU A 20 -9.48 -97.13 -37.69
N LYS A 21 -8.45 -96.65 -37.00
CA LYS A 21 -8.56 -95.69 -35.94
C LYS A 21 -7.72 -94.48 -36.34
N VAL A 22 -8.33 -93.30 -36.24
CA VAL A 22 -7.64 -92.07 -36.49
C VAL A 22 -7.45 -91.36 -35.15
N THR A 23 -6.19 -91.03 -34.83
CA THR A 23 -5.83 -90.29 -33.64
C THR A 23 -5.11 -88.99 -34.08
N VAL A 24 -5.18 -88.02 -33.25
CA VAL A 24 -4.55 -86.71 -33.51
C VAL A 24 -3.83 -86.23 -32.26
N SER A 25 -2.72 -85.58 -32.45
CA SER A 25 -2.02 -84.88 -31.37
C SER A 25 -1.57 -83.52 -31.86
N SER A 26 -1.43 -82.67 -30.93
CA SER A 26 -0.90 -81.28 -31.14
C SER A 26 0.45 -81.19 -30.42
N SER A 27 1.47 -80.68 -31.11
CA SER A 27 2.80 -80.44 -30.52
C SER A 27 2.82 -79.31 -29.52
N ASN A 28 1.83 -78.37 -29.59
CA ASN A 28 1.67 -77.26 -28.71
C ASN A 28 0.19 -77.15 -28.30
N THR A 29 -0.17 -77.87 -27.27
CA THR A 29 -1.54 -77.86 -26.75
C THR A 29 -1.93 -76.57 -26.04
N GLY A 30 -0.96 -75.75 -25.66
CA GLY A 30 -1.17 -74.40 -25.13
C GLY A 30 -1.55 -73.37 -26.21
N LEU A 31 -1.32 -73.70 -27.50
CA LEU A 31 -1.75 -72.91 -28.64
C LEU A 31 -2.98 -73.48 -29.31
N ILE A 32 -2.88 -74.74 -29.63
CA ILE A 32 -3.97 -75.53 -30.21
C ILE A 32 -4.19 -76.76 -29.35
N PRO A 33 -5.25 -76.83 -28.54
CA PRO A 33 -5.61 -78.02 -27.81
C PRO A 33 -5.72 -79.21 -28.76
N THR A 34 -5.53 -80.42 -28.25
CA THR A 34 -5.63 -81.62 -29.08
C THR A 34 -6.92 -81.59 -29.91
N PRO A 35 -6.81 -81.57 -31.25
CA PRO A 35 -7.98 -81.56 -32.12
C PRO A 35 -8.93 -82.69 -31.89
N SER A 36 -10.20 -82.45 -32.05
CA SER A 36 -11.21 -83.55 -32.07
C SER A 36 -11.26 -84.20 -33.45
N VAL A 37 -11.34 -85.53 -33.51
CA VAL A 37 -11.45 -86.25 -34.76
C VAL A 37 -12.85 -86.81 -34.90
N THR A 38 -13.45 -86.57 -36.05
CA THR A 38 -14.68 -87.28 -36.47
C THR A 38 -14.31 -88.21 -37.63
N TYR A 39 -14.27 -89.45 -37.33
CA TYR A 39 -13.98 -90.51 -38.30
C TYR A 39 -14.81 -91.79 -37.99
N THR A 40 -15.35 -92.31 -39.01
CA THR A 40 -16.10 -93.59 -38.95
C THR A 40 -15.41 -94.61 -39.85
N THR A 41 -14.92 -95.69 -39.29
CA THR A 41 -14.30 -96.76 -40.08
C THR A 41 -15.37 -97.54 -40.84
N PRO A 42 -15.14 -97.86 -42.07
CA PRO A 42 -13.95 -97.76 -42.96
C PRO A 42 -14.00 -96.60 -43.94
N ASP A 43 -14.55 -95.45 -43.56
CA ASP A 43 -14.68 -94.34 -44.49
C ASP A 43 -13.29 -93.85 -44.97
N ALA A 44 -13.22 -93.51 -46.29
CA ALA A 44 -11.98 -92.93 -46.86
C ALA A 44 -11.78 -91.46 -46.48
N THR A 45 -12.72 -90.91 -45.73
CA THR A 45 -12.69 -89.47 -45.32
C THR A 45 -13.06 -89.32 -43.87
N GLY A 46 -12.55 -88.31 -43.24
CA GLY A 46 -12.86 -87.85 -41.89
C GLY A 46 -12.66 -86.36 -41.78
N SER A 47 -12.80 -85.85 -40.60
CA SER A 47 -12.46 -84.46 -40.34
C SER A 47 -11.86 -84.28 -38.94
N LEU A 48 -11.04 -83.35 -38.81
CA LEU A 48 -10.60 -82.89 -37.50
C LEU A 48 -10.98 -81.43 -37.32
N LYS A 49 -11.27 -81.09 -36.08
CA LYS A 49 -11.62 -79.73 -35.68
C LYS A 49 -10.70 -79.26 -34.58
N PHE A 50 -10.30 -78.06 -34.68
CA PHE A 50 -9.52 -77.37 -33.65
C PHE A 50 -9.88 -75.92 -33.59
N MET A 51 -9.63 -75.34 -32.46
CA MET A 51 -9.74 -73.87 -32.23
C MET A 51 -8.49 -73.45 -31.48
N PRO A 52 -7.80 -72.39 -31.97
CA PRO A 52 -6.70 -71.81 -31.22
C PRO A 52 -7.20 -71.31 -29.86
N ILE A 53 -6.34 -71.40 -28.86
CA ILE A 53 -6.57 -70.74 -27.58
C ILE A 53 -6.49 -69.21 -27.85
N ALA A 54 -7.42 -68.52 -27.27
CA ALA A 54 -7.42 -67.05 -27.40
C ALA A 54 -6.10 -66.49 -26.88
N ASP A 55 -5.66 -65.38 -27.49
CA ASP A 55 -4.48 -64.60 -27.11
C ASP A 55 -3.16 -65.39 -27.17
N GLN A 56 -3.13 -66.49 -27.99
CA GLN A 56 -1.94 -67.25 -28.23
C GLN A 56 -1.58 -67.27 -29.72
N SER A 57 -0.35 -66.95 -30.03
CA SER A 57 0.20 -67.01 -31.39
C SER A 57 1.41 -67.92 -31.50
N GLY A 58 1.78 -68.28 -32.72
CA GLY A 58 2.88 -69.22 -32.98
C GLY A 58 2.48 -70.35 -33.90
N PHE A 59 3.09 -71.48 -33.75
CA PHE A 59 2.76 -72.65 -34.56
C PHE A 59 2.62 -73.89 -33.73
N SER A 60 1.78 -74.79 -34.19
CA SER A 60 1.66 -76.14 -33.70
C SER A 60 1.68 -77.14 -34.85
N VAL A 61 2.45 -78.18 -34.71
CA VAL A 61 2.43 -79.31 -35.63
C VAL A 61 1.36 -80.31 -35.18
N ILE A 62 0.36 -80.45 -36.01
CA ILE A 62 -0.70 -81.43 -35.80
C ILE A 62 -0.28 -82.73 -36.48
N SER A 63 -0.21 -83.82 -35.70
CA SER A 63 0.11 -85.11 -36.17
C SER A 63 -1.18 -85.96 -36.22
N VAL A 64 -1.51 -86.46 -37.39
CA VAL A 64 -2.64 -87.33 -37.62
C VAL A 64 -2.09 -88.74 -37.87
N THR A 65 -2.44 -89.62 -37.01
CA THR A 65 -2.02 -91.03 -37.08
C THR A 65 -3.23 -91.88 -37.40
N VAL A 66 -3.13 -92.64 -38.46
CA VAL A 66 -4.07 -93.67 -38.83
C VAL A 66 -3.45 -95.01 -38.48
N GLU A 67 -4.14 -95.77 -37.68
CA GLU A 67 -3.79 -97.14 -37.21
C GLU A 67 -4.77 -98.13 -37.80
N ASP A 68 -4.29 -99.20 -38.36
CA ASP A 68 -5.13 -100.29 -38.82
C ASP A 68 -5.29 -101.35 -37.75
N GLY A 69 -6.22 -102.26 -37.94
CA GLY A 69 -6.48 -103.35 -37.04
C GLY A 69 -5.66 -104.63 -37.31
N GLY A 70 -4.54 -104.52 -38.07
CA GLY A 70 -3.64 -105.60 -38.37
C GLY A 70 -4.32 -106.84 -39.03
N ASN A 71 -3.63 -107.91 -39.07
CA ASN A 71 -4.12 -109.18 -39.66
C ASN A 71 -5.29 -109.85 -38.93
N ASP A 72 -5.50 -109.53 -37.66
CA ASP A 72 -6.59 -110.10 -36.83
C ASP A 72 -7.85 -109.17 -36.85
N GLY A 73 -7.79 -108.06 -37.52
CA GLY A 73 -8.88 -107.09 -37.66
C GLY A 73 -9.26 -106.36 -36.34
N LYS A 74 -8.41 -106.32 -35.34
CA LYS A 74 -8.71 -105.72 -34.03
C LYS A 74 -7.77 -104.58 -33.66
N LEU A 75 -8.32 -103.48 -33.43
CA LEU A 75 -7.58 -102.24 -33.00
C LEU A 75 -7.05 -102.37 -31.56
N GLU A 76 -7.51 -103.30 -30.75
CA GLU A 76 -7.07 -103.48 -29.37
C GLU A 76 -5.81 -104.34 -29.27
N THR A 77 -5.47 -105.16 -30.32
CA THR A 77 -4.27 -105.93 -30.39
C THR A 77 -3.20 -105.24 -31.19
N THR A 78 -2.32 -104.54 -30.54
CA THR A 78 -1.38 -103.58 -31.18
C THR A 78 -0.11 -104.21 -31.73
N ALA A 79 0.05 -105.58 -31.65
CA ALA A 79 1.29 -106.28 -32.04
C ALA A 79 1.53 -106.33 -33.55
N ASP A 80 0.48 -106.29 -34.35
CA ASP A 80 0.51 -106.32 -35.82
C ASP A 80 -0.14 -105.08 -36.49
N ASN A 81 -0.66 -104.15 -35.69
CA ASN A 81 -1.21 -102.88 -36.20
C ASN A 81 -0.11 -102.07 -36.82
N LEU A 82 -0.33 -101.56 -37.99
CA LEU A 82 0.56 -100.59 -38.63
C LEU A 82 -0.02 -99.17 -38.51
N THR A 83 0.86 -98.23 -38.50
CA THR A 83 0.47 -96.84 -38.38
C THR A 83 1.09 -95.99 -39.47
N VAL A 84 0.35 -95.06 -39.95
CA VAL A 84 0.89 -93.95 -40.77
C VAL A 84 0.59 -92.67 -40.13
N THR A 85 1.60 -91.84 -39.93
CA THR A 85 1.47 -90.52 -39.41
C THR A 85 1.76 -89.48 -40.45
N LYS A 86 0.86 -88.55 -40.63
CA LYS A 86 1.06 -87.32 -41.42
C LYS A 86 0.95 -86.09 -40.52
N THR A 87 1.71 -85.12 -40.85
CA THR A 87 1.74 -83.85 -40.07
C THR A 87 1.40 -82.71 -40.94
N PHE A 88 0.79 -81.69 -40.38
CA PHE A 88 0.67 -80.35 -40.95
C PHE A 88 0.89 -79.32 -39.88
N THR A 89 1.36 -78.17 -40.26
CA THR A 89 1.59 -77.06 -39.33
C THR A 89 0.41 -76.09 -39.38
N VAL A 90 -0.09 -75.77 -38.24
CA VAL A 90 -1.02 -74.66 -38.06
C VAL A 90 -0.26 -73.50 -37.50
N THR A 91 -0.26 -72.37 -38.23
CA THR A 91 0.30 -71.10 -37.75
C THR A 91 -0.86 -70.22 -37.34
N VAL A 92 -0.80 -69.75 -36.12
CA VAL A 92 -1.72 -68.74 -35.58
C VAL A 92 -0.97 -67.41 -35.57
N SER A 93 -1.40 -66.51 -36.41
CA SER A 93 -0.81 -65.15 -36.46
C SER A 93 -1.23 -64.40 -35.25
N ALA A 94 -0.30 -63.64 -34.69
CA ALA A 94 -0.61 -62.64 -33.66
C ALA A 94 -1.58 -61.61 -34.24
N VAL A 95 -2.50 -61.19 -33.45
CA VAL A 95 -3.41 -60.06 -33.69
C VAL A 95 -3.22 -59.12 -32.50
N ASN A 96 -3.05 -57.86 -32.75
CA ASN A 96 -2.92 -56.92 -31.66
C ASN A 96 -4.26 -56.76 -30.94
N ASP A 97 -4.26 -57.02 -29.65
CA ASP A 97 -5.40 -56.78 -28.78
C ASP A 97 -5.37 -55.36 -28.24
N GLN A 98 -6.53 -54.80 -27.92
CA GLN A 98 -6.57 -53.46 -27.36
C GLN A 98 -6.00 -53.45 -25.93
N PRO A 99 -5.25 -52.39 -25.56
CA PRO A 99 -4.78 -52.25 -24.20
C PRO A 99 -5.96 -52.09 -23.24
N THR A 100 -5.71 -52.37 -21.97
CA THR A 100 -6.72 -52.27 -20.93
C THR A 100 -6.37 -51.16 -19.92
N LEU A 101 -7.39 -50.65 -19.27
CA LEU A 101 -7.34 -49.75 -18.15
C LEU A 101 -8.63 -49.93 -17.34
N ASP A 102 -8.51 -50.01 -16.02
CA ASP A 102 -9.70 -50.12 -15.15
C ASP A 102 -10.50 -48.81 -15.17
N VAL A 103 -11.79 -48.90 -14.81
CA VAL A 103 -12.72 -47.78 -14.78
C VAL A 103 -12.20 -46.66 -13.87
N LEU A 104 -12.26 -45.44 -14.33
CA LEU A 104 -11.96 -44.24 -13.59
C LEU A 104 -13.26 -43.68 -13.00
N TYR A 105 -13.14 -43.05 -11.83
CA TYR A 105 -14.28 -42.49 -11.12
C TYR A 105 -14.19 -40.98 -11.05
N ASP A 106 -15.36 -40.33 -11.10
CA ASP A 106 -15.46 -38.89 -10.93
C ASP A 106 -14.97 -38.47 -9.55
N GLU A 107 -14.33 -37.31 -9.48
CA GLU A 107 -13.77 -36.73 -8.25
C GLU A 107 -14.36 -35.35 -7.98
N THR A 108 -14.42 -35.02 -6.69
CA THR A 108 -14.77 -33.68 -6.25
C THR A 108 -13.66 -33.18 -5.33
N VAL A 109 -13.11 -32.05 -5.65
CA VAL A 109 -12.01 -31.40 -4.90
C VAL A 109 -12.34 -29.93 -4.70
N ALA A 110 -11.78 -29.34 -3.68
CA ALA A 110 -11.84 -27.88 -3.50
C ALA A 110 -10.89 -27.17 -4.49
N GLU A 111 -11.19 -25.92 -4.84
CA GLU A 111 -10.26 -25.15 -5.65
C GLU A 111 -8.94 -24.97 -4.92
N ASP A 112 -8.27 -24.59 -4.43
CA ASP A 112 -6.99 -24.55 -3.70
C ASP A 112 -6.47 -25.89 -3.15
N ALA A 113 -7.07 -27.00 -3.57
CA ALA A 113 -6.56 -28.31 -3.18
C ALA A 113 -5.14 -28.52 -3.69
N SER A 114 -4.29 -29.10 -2.85
CA SER A 114 -2.96 -29.55 -3.26
C SER A 114 -3.04 -30.59 -4.38
N GLU A 115 -1.88 -30.98 -4.95
CA GLU A 115 -1.80 -32.02 -5.98
C GLU A 115 -2.58 -33.28 -5.58
N GLN A 116 -3.52 -33.67 -6.43
CA GLN A 116 -4.33 -34.86 -6.32
C GLN A 116 -3.65 -36.01 -7.08
N THR A 117 -3.90 -37.24 -6.65
CA THR A 117 -3.34 -38.44 -7.27
C THR A 117 -4.42 -39.43 -7.52
N VAL A 118 -4.64 -39.79 -8.78
CA VAL A 118 -5.53 -40.84 -9.24
C VAL A 118 -4.70 -42.08 -9.57
N ASN A 119 -5.03 -43.21 -8.94
CA ASN A 119 -4.36 -44.44 -9.24
C ASN A 119 -4.92 -45.06 -10.53
N LEU A 120 -4.04 -45.36 -11.44
CA LEU A 120 -4.37 -46.08 -12.68
C LEU A 120 -4.03 -47.55 -12.47
N THR A 121 -5.01 -48.42 -12.64
CA THR A 121 -4.87 -49.89 -12.45
C THR A 121 -5.37 -50.64 -13.66
N GLY A 122 -5.08 -51.93 -13.73
CA GLY A 122 -5.51 -52.76 -14.84
C GLY A 122 -4.84 -52.43 -16.18
N ILE A 123 -3.70 -51.74 -16.14
CA ILE A 123 -2.96 -51.37 -17.36
C ILE A 123 -2.29 -52.63 -17.91
N SER A 124 -2.68 -53.04 -19.11
CA SER A 124 -2.01 -54.13 -19.84
C SER A 124 -2.11 -53.91 -21.34
N ALA A 125 -1.29 -54.60 -22.09
CA ALA A 125 -1.35 -54.58 -23.57
C ALA A 125 -2.58 -55.28 -24.15
N GLY A 126 -3.34 -56.00 -23.32
CA GLY A 126 -4.45 -56.85 -23.79
C GLY A 126 -3.96 -58.26 -24.10
N GLY A 127 -4.88 -59.20 -24.24
CA GLY A 127 -4.63 -60.54 -24.74
C GLY A 127 -3.41 -61.33 -24.22
N GLY A 128 -2.86 -60.97 -23.05
CA GLY A 128 -1.64 -61.57 -22.54
C GLY A 128 -0.34 -61.11 -23.24
N GLU A 129 -0.45 -60.07 -24.05
CA GLU A 129 0.68 -59.49 -24.79
C GLU A 129 1.61 -58.70 -23.88
N SER A 130 2.81 -58.40 -24.36
CA SER A 130 3.84 -57.71 -23.58
C SER A 130 4.49 -56.53 -24.31
N GLN A 131 3.74 -55.92 -25.25
CA GLN A 131 4.23 -54.75 -25.97
C GLN A 131 4.47 -53.56 -25.01
N PRO A 132 5.35 -52.63 -25.39
CA PRO A 132 5.47 -51.36 -24.71
C PRO A 132 4.13 -50.62 -24.66
N LEU A 133 3.87 -49.95 -23.56
CA LEU A 133 2.67 -49.16 -23.33
C LEU A 133 3.03 -47.68 -23.11
N SER A 134 2.20 -46.80 -23.62
CA SER A 134 2.22 -45.37 -23.32
C SER A 134 0.91 -44.99 -22.66
N VAL A 135 0.99 -44.15 -21.63
CA VAL A 135 -0.18 -43.59 -20.97
C VAL A 135 -0.08 -42.07 -21.08
N THR A 136 -1.13 -41.44 -21.59
CA THR A 136 -1.23 -39.98 -21.70
C THR A 136 -2.51 -39.48 -21.07
N ALA A 137 -2.52 -38.24 -20.66
CA ALA A 137 -3.73 -37.61 -20.14
C ALA A 137 -3.88 -36.19 -20.68
N SER A 138 -5.11 -35.74 -20.79
CA SER A 138 -5.46 -34.38 -21.16
C SER A 138 -6.65 -33.88 -20.37
N SER A 139 -6.75 -32.56 -20.23
CA SER A 139 -7.85 -31.88 -19.56
C SER A 139 -8.69 -31.15 -20.60
N SER A 140 -10.01 -31.22 -20.49
CA SER A 140 -10.95 -30.49 -21.35
C SER A 140 -10.99 -28.99 -21.00
N ASN A 141 -10.56 -28.64 -19.78
CA ASN A 141 -10.53 -27.27 -19.30
C ASN A 141 -9.16 -26.96 -18.66
N PRO A 142 -8.14 -26.64 -19.47
CA PRO A 142 -6.79 -26.36 -18.97
C PRO A 142 -6.72 -25.09 -18.08
N GLY A 143 -7.73 -24.22 -18.14
CA GLY A 143 -7.86 -23.05 -17.26
C GLY A 143 -8.37 -23.37 -15.86
N LEU A 144 -8.86 -24.59 -15.65
CA LEU A 144 -9.29 -25.10 -14.35
C LEU A 144 -8.32 -26.15 -13.82
N ILE A 145 -7.98 -27.10 -14.67
CA ILE A 145 -6.99 -28.15 -14.40
C ILE A 145 -6.03 -28.20 -15.57
N GLY A 146 -4.77 -27.84 -15.33
CA GLY A 146 -3.73 -27.95 -16.34
C GLY A 146 -3.60 -29.36 -16.89
N THR A 147 -2.68 -29.59 -17.82
CA THR A 147 -2.40 -30.91 -18.34
C THR A 147 -1.97 -31.84 -17.19
N PRO A 148 -2.72 -32.93 -16.90
CA PRO A 148 -2.33 -33.87 -15.86
C PRO A 148 -0.98 -34.53 -16.14
N THR A 149 -0.22 -34.80 -15.10
CA THR A 149 1.06 -35.49 -15.19
C THR A 149 0.85 -37.00 -14.99
N ILE A 150 1.35 -37.81 -15.93
CA ILE A 150 1.36 -39.26 -15.80
C ILE A 150 2.69 -39.72 -15.24
N VAL A 151 2.65 -40.55 -14.21
CA VAL A 151 3.79 -41.30 -13.69
C VAL A 151 3.53 -42.79 -13.98
N TYR A 152 4.10 -43.26 -15.07
CA TYR A 152 3.95 -44.62 -15.55
C TYR A 152 5.26 -45.13 -16.13
N THR A 153 5.58 -46.41 -15.87
CA THR A 153 6.70 -47.10 -16.48
C THR A 153 6.15 -48.33 -17.22
N SER A 154 6.42 -48.40 -18.52
CA SER A 154 5.90 -49.43 -19.39
C SER A 154 6.21 -50.83 -18.86
N ALA A 155 5.24 -51.66 -19.05
CA ALA A 155 4.87 -52.99 -18.62
C ALA A 155 4.38 -53.08 -17.16
N ASN A 156 4.33 -52.01 -16.38
CA ASN A 156 3.65 -52.08 -15.08
C ASN A 156 2.12 -52.12 -15.26
N ALA A 157 1.44 -52.88 -14.40
CA ALA A 157 -0.02 -52.91 -14.40
C ALA A 157 -0.65 -51.72 -13.68
N THR A 158 0.19 -50.82 -13.14
CA THR A 158 -0.26 -49.65 -12.39
C THR A 158 0.55 -48.43 -12.73
N GLY A 159 -0.07 -47.28 -12.64
CA GLY A 159 0.53 -45.97 -12.75
C GLY A 159 -0.21 -44.98 -11.88
N THR A 160 0.15 -43.70 -11.97
CA THR A 160 -0.59 -42.63 -11.31
C THR A 160 -0.75 -41.46 -12.27
N LEU A 161 -1.90 -40.82 -12.17
CA LEU A 161 -2.17 -39.53 -12.78
C LEU A 161 -2.20 -38.51 -11.66
N LYS A 162 -1.52 -37.39 -11.86
CA LYS A 162 -1.46 -36.28 -10.92
C LYS A 162 -1.99 -35.02 -11.56
N TYR A 163 -2.79 -34.28 -10.81
CA TYR A 163 -3.28 -32.98 -11.23
C TYR A 163 -3.43 -32.05 -10.03
N THR A 164 -3.37 -30.76 -10.28
CA THR A 164 -3.64 -29.72 -9.28
C THR A 164 -4.66 -28.76 -9.89
N PRO A 165 -5.77 -28.47 -9.21
CA PRO A 165 -6.64 -27.39 -9.64
C PRO A 165 -5.86 -26.08 -9.71
N LEU A 166 -6.18 -25.24 -10.66
CA LEU A 166 -5.63 -23.87 -10.67
C LEU A 166 -6.31 -23.08 -9.56
N ALA A 167 -5.49 -22.32 -8.84
CA ALA A 167 -5.98 -21.50 -7.73
C ALA A 167 -7.10 -20.57 -8.17
N ASP A 168 -8.07 -20.39 -7.29
CA ASP A 168 -9.20 -19.48 -7.49
C ASP A 168 -10.04 -19.82 -8.73
N GLN A 169 -10.11 -21.10 -9.12
CA GLN A 169 -10.90 -21.54 -10.27
C GLN A 169 -11.80 -22.71 -9.88
N ASN A 170 -13.09 -22.53 -10.02
CA ASN A 170 -14.09 -23.59 -9.77
C ASN A 170 -14.83 -23.99 -11.05
N GLY A 171 -15.48 -25.13 -11.03
CA GLY A 171 -16.21 -25.65 -12.18
C GLY A 171 -15.94 -27.13 -12.42
N THR A 172 -16.00 -27.53 -13.68
CA THR A 172 -15.79 -28.95 -14.06
C THR A 172 -14.78 -29.08 -15.19
N SER A 173 -13.99 -30.14 -15.12
CA SER A 173 -13.11 -30.57 -16.20
C SER A 173 -13.23 -32.06 -16.41
N VAL A 174 -13.34 -32.49 -17.66
CA VAL A 174 -13.25 -33.91 -18.04
C VAL A 174 -11.79 -34.24 -18.31
N ILE A 175 -11.25 -35.18 -17.56
CA ILE A 175 -9.91 -35.69 -17.76
C ILE A 175 -10.03 -36.95 -18.65
N THR A 176 -9.31 -36.92 -19.75
CA THR A 176 -9.22 -38.02 -20.70
C THR A 176 -7.89 -38.75 -20.51
N VAL A 177 -7.91 -40.03 -20.25
CA VAL A 177 -6.73 -40.91 -20.15
C VAL A 177 -6.72 -41.84 -21.33
N VAL A 178 -5.61 -41.89 -22.04
CA VAL A 178 -5.40 -42.77 -23.19
C VAL A 178 -4.24 -43.69 -22.90
N VAL A 179 -4.47 -45.02 -22.98
CA VAL A 179 -3.42 -46.02 -22.99
C VAL A 179 -3.27 -46.49 -24.43
N THR A 180 -2.06 -46.50 -24.92
CA THR A 180 -1.72 -46.97 -26.28
C THR A 180 -0.65 -48.03 -26.18
N ASP A 181 -0.81 -49.17 -26.89
CA ASP A 181 0.20 -50.22 -27.02
C ASP A 181 1.10 -49.98 -28.23
N GLY A 182 2.18 -50.70 -28.31
CA GLY A 182 3.14 -50.62 -29.41
C GLY A 182 2.82 -51.57 -30.58
N GLY A 183 1.59 -52.11 -30.65
CA GLY A 183 1.21 -53.02 -31.75
C GLY A 183 2.06 -54.27 -31.82
N LEU A 184 1.94 -55.00 -32.92
CA LEU A 184 2.70 -56.24 -33.14
C LEU A 184 4.18 -56.00 -33.38
N ASP A 185 4.58 -54.80 -33.81
CA ASP A 185 5.98 -54.45 -34.05
C ASP A 185 6.69 -53.97 -32.76
N GLY A 186 5.93 -53.72 -31.69
CA GLY A 186 6.45 -53.24 -30.42
C GLY A 186 6.93 -51.79 -30.45
N ASP A 187 6.51 -50.98 -31.44
CA ASP A 187 6.97 -49.61 -31.64
C ASP A 187 5.82 -48.62 -31.49
N LEU A 188 5.80 -47.88 -30.38
CA LEU A 188 4.80 -46.82 -30.10
C LEU A 188 4.80 -45.70 -31.13
N SER A 189 5.86 -45.58 -31.94
CA SER A 189 5.98 -44.51 -32.98
C SER A 189 5.28 -44.90 -34.28
N THR A 190 5.05 -46.18 -34.53
CA THR A 190 4.30 -46.70 -35.69
C THR A 190 2.83 -46.85 -35.31
N THR A 191 1.97 -45.97 -35.80
CA THR A 191 0.57 -45.91 -35.39
C THR A 191 -0.38 -46.84 -36.16
N GLY A 192 0.15 -47.62 -37.10
CA GLY A 192 -0.70 -48.40 -38.05
C GLY A 192 -1.35 -49.63 -37.45
N ASP A 193 -0.75 -50.21 -36.42
CA ASP A 193 -1.21 -51.42 -35.76
C ASP A 193 -1.35 -51.28 -34.23
N ASN A 194 -1.04 -50.04 -33.70
CA ASN A 194 -1.21 -49.76 -32.29
C ASN A 194 -2.70 -49.71 -31.91
N GLY A 195 -3.03 -50.40 -30.83
CA GLY A 195 -4.34 -50.28 -30.20
C GLY A 195 -4.39 -49.17 -29.17
N SER A 196 -5.55 -48.67 -28.85
CA SER A 196 -5.71 -47.70 -27.76
C SER A 196 -7.03 -47.88 -27.02
N VAL A 197 -7.02 -47.66 -25.72
CA VAL A 197 -8.21 -47.47 -24.88
C VAL A 197 -8.25 -46.08 -24.32
N THR A 198 -9.43 -45.48 -24.38
CA THR A 198 -9.66 -44.11 -23.87
C THR A 198 -10.74 -44.19 -22.79
N LEU A 199 -10.42 -43.69 -21.60
CA LEU A 199 -11.38 -43.51 -20.51
C LEU A 199 -11.38 -42.07 -20.06
N THR A 200 -12.50 -41.66 -19.51
CA THR A 200 -12.68 -40.31 -18.98
C THR A 200 -13.28 -40.36 -17.58
N PHE A 201 -12.95 -39.36 -16.80
CA PHE A 201 -13.62 -39.04 -15.54
C PHE A 201 -13.77 -37.54 -15.39
N THR A 202 -14.77 -37.12 -14.64
CA THR A 202 -15.03 -35.70 -14.38
C THR A 202 -14.42 -35.34 -13.05
N VAL A 203 -13.67 -34.22 -13.05
CA VAL A 203 -13.26 -33.55 -11.82
C VAL A 203 -14.14 -32.33 -11.64
N THR A 204 -14.86 -32.31 -10.52
CA THR A 204 -15.62 -31.13 -10.08
C THR A 204 -14.79 -30.40 -9.03
N VAL A 205 -14.43 -29.16 -9.34
CA VAL A 205 -13.74 -28.27 -8.42
C VAL A 205 -14.79 -27.36 -7.79
N THR A 206 -14.92 -27.46 -6.48
CA THR A 206 -15.89 -26.66 -5.73
C THR A 206 -15.25 -25.37 -5.24
N SER A 207 -16.02 -24.28 -5.23
CA SER A 207 -15.58 -23.04 -4.63
C SER A 207 -15.32 -23.17 -3.13
N VAL A 208 -14.34 -22.44 -2.66
CA VAL A 208 -14.02 -22.22 -1.24
C VAL A 208 -14.02 -20.71 -1.05
N ASN A 209 -14.57 -20.22 0.04
CA ASN A 209 -14.49 -18.77 0.30
C ASN A 209 -13.05 -18.36 0.54
N ASP A 210 -12.56 -17.41 -0.25
CA ASP A 210 -11.25 -16.83 -0.10
C ASP A 210 -11.29 -15.58 0.77
N ALA A 211 -10.20 -15.33 1.49
CA ALA A 211 -10.15 -14.13 2.30
C ALA A 211 -10.11 -12.87 1.43
N PRO A 212 -10.85 -11.85 1.80
CA PRO A 212 -10.85 -10.60 1.06
C PRO A 212 -9.46 -9.97 1.07
N THR A 213 -9.17 -9.13 0.10
CA THR A 213 -7.90 -8.44 -0.02
C THR A 213 -8.01 -6.97 0.32
N LEU A 214 -6.91 -6.40 0.76
CA LEU A 214 -6.73 -4.97 0.98
C LEU A 214 -5.23 -4.68 0.93
N ASN A 215 -4.83 -3.77 0.09
CA ASN A 215 -3.44 -3.30 0.10
C ASN A 215 -3.13 -2.59 1.41
N GLN A 216 -1.88 -2.69 1.86
CA GLN A 216 -1.42 -2.02 3.06
C GLN A 216 -1.53 -0.49 2.90
N PRO A 217 -2.38 0.20 3.69
CA PRO A 217 -2.36 1.65 3.71
C PRO A 217 -1.03 2.17 4.28
N SER A 218 -0.59 3.32 3.78
CA SER A 218 0.64 3.95 4.27
C SER A 218 0.39 4.70 5.56
N ASP A 219 1.40 4.75 6.42
CA ASP A 219 1.40 5.64 7.58
C ASP A 219 1.25 7.10 7.13
N ALA A 220 0.63 7.90 7.95
CA ALA A 220 0.40 9.31 7.72
C ALA A 220 1.00 10.14 8.85
N THR A 221 1.57 11.27 8.48
CA THR A 221 2.01 12.30 9.43
C THR A 221 1.29 13.60 9.10
N ILE A 222 0.63 14.16 10.07
CA ILE A 222 -0.16 15.39 9.95
C ILE A 222 0.12 16.26 11.17
N ASP A 223 -0.22 17.51 11.08
CA ASP A 223 -0.17 18.41 12.22
C ASP A 223 -1.52 18.39 12.96
N GLU A 224 -1.51 18.74 14.26
CA GLU A 224 -2.74 18.75 15.03
C GLU A 224 -3.74 19.73 14.44
N ASP A 225 -4.14 20.58 14.26
CA ASP A 225 -5.11 21.47 13.62
C ASP A 225 -5.32 21.24 12.12
N ALA A 226 -4.79 20.12 11.58
CA ALA A 226 -5.01 19.82 10.18
C ALA A 226 -6.51 19.63 9.88
N SER A 227 -6.95 20.15 8.74
CA SER A 227 -8.29 19.89 8.21
C SER A 227 -8.52 18.39 7.94
N GLU A 228 -9.77 18.01 7.59
CA GLU A 228 -10.11 16.62 7.25
C GLU A 228 -9.12 16.00 6.28
N GLN A 229 -8.54 14.88 6.68
CA GLN A 229 -7.60 14.09 5.91
C GLN A 229 -8.32 12.95 5.18
N THR A 230 -7.75 12.53 4.06
CA THR A 230 -8.27 11.39 3.30
C THR A 230 -7.15 10.39 3.03
N VAL A 231 -7.34 9.14 3.47
CA VAL A 231 -6.47 8.02 3.14
C VAL A 231 -7.19 7.12 2.15
N ASN A 232 -6.58 6.93 0.98
CA ASN A 232 -7.13 6.08 -0.06
C ASN A 232 -6.88 4.61 0.25
N LEU A 233 -7.90 3.79 0.09
CA LEU A 233 -7.85 2.34 0.15
C LEU A 233 -7.85 1.78 -1.27
N SER A 234 -7.05 0.74 -1.51
CA SER A 234 -6.94 0.09 -2.81
C SER A 234 -6.73 -1.41 -2.67
N GLY A 235 -6.90 -2.14 -3.77
CA GLY A 235 -6.77 -3.58 -3.77
C GLY A 235 -7.85 -4.30 -2.97
N ILE A 236 -9.01 -3.68 -2.83
CA ILE A 236 -10.16 -4.27 -2.17
C ILE A 236 -10.81 -5.26 -3.14
N SER A 237 -10.85 -6.52 -2.77
CA SER A 237 -11.58 -7.58 -3.50
C SER A 237 -12.06 -8.64 -2.54
N ALA A 238 -12.97 -9.49 -3.00
CA ALA A 238 -13.46 -10.62 -2.20
C ALA A 238 -12.40 -11.73 -2.03
N GLY A 239 -11.32 -11.72 -2.82
CA GLY A 239 -10.35 -12.81 -2.90
C GLY A 239 -10.67 -13.68 -4.11
N GLY A 240 -9.78 -14.60 -4.49
CA GLY A 240 -10.01 -15.70 -5.42
C GLY A 240 -10.83 -15.47 -6.69
N GLY A 241 -10.89 -14.24 -7.20
CA GLY A 241 -11.77 -13.93 -8.33
C GLY A 241 -13.26 -13.87 -8.00
N GLU A 242 -13.63 -13.97 -6.75
CA GLU A 242 -15.00 -13.96 -6.25
C GLU A 242 -15.64 -12.57 -6.33
N SER A 243 -16.96 -12.52 -6.25
CA SER A 243 -17.74 -11.28 -6.40
C SER A 243 -18.75 -11.05 -5.28
N GLN A 244 -18.50 -11.60 -4.09
CA GLN A 244 -19.38 -11.40 -2.94
C GLN A 244 -19.42 -9.92 -2.52
N PRO A 245 -20.49 -9.52 -1.82
CA PRO A 245 -20.54 -8.21 -1.17
C PRO A 245 -19.40 -8.05 -0.16
N LEU A 246 -18.87 -6.84 -0.06
CA LEU A 246 -17.80 -6.49 0.86
C LEU A 246 -18.25 -5.38 1.81
N GLN A 247 -17.82 -5.45 3.04
CA GLN A 247 -17.95 -4.39 4.04
C GLN A 247 -16.56 -3.93 4.48
N VAL A 248 -16.36 -2.62 4.54
CA VAL A 248 -15.15 -2.01 5.07
C VAL A 248 -15.48 -1.27 6.35
N THR A 249 -14.73 -1.52 7.41
CA THR A 249 -14.84 -0.80 8.68
C THR A 249 -13.48 -0.25 9.09
N ALA A 250 -13.48 0.82 9.87
CA ALA A 250 -12.25 1.40 10.38
C ALA A 250 -12.43 1.85 11.83
N THR A 251 -11.41 1.59 12.65
CA THR A 251 -11.38 1.99 14.07
C THR A 251 -10.05 2.62 14.42
N SER A 252 -10.06 3.53 15.38
CA SER A 252 -8.89 4.19 15.91
C SER A 252 -8.54 3.63 17.31
N SER A 253 -7.26 3.40 17.56
CA SER A 253 -6.76 3.01 18.87
C SER A 253 -6.77 4.16 19.89
N ASN A 254 -6.87 5.39 19.41
CA ASN A 254 -6.91 6.60 20.24
C ASN A 254 -7.98 7.55 19.73
N THR A 255 -9.21 7.32 20.15
CA THR A 255 -10.38 8.10 19.70
C THR A 255 -10.42 9.52 20.25
N SER A 256 -9.62 9.85 21.26
CA SER A 256 -9.48 11.21 21.75
C SER A 256 -8.55 12.06 20.87
N LEU A 257 -7.64 11.41 20.15
CA LEU A 257 -6.74 12.07 19.19
C LEU A 257 -7.34 12.06 17.77
N ILE A 258 -7.81 10.90 17.34
CA ILE A 258 -8.47 10.71 16.05
C ILE A 258 -9.69 9.85 16.29
N ALA A 259 -10.87 10.39 16.09
CA ALA A 259 -12.12 9.63 16.13
C ALA A 259 -12.08 8.48 15.11
N ASN A 260 -12.94 7.48 15.28
CA ASN A 260 -13.04 6.42 14.28
C ASN A 260 -13.26 7.02 12.88
N PRO A 261 -12.40 6.69 11.90
CA PRO A 261 -12.52 7.26 10.56
C PRO A 261 -13.87 6.97 9.90
N THR A 262 -14.36 7.93 9.17
CA THR A 262 -15.52 7.71 8.28
C THR A 262 -15.06 6.93 7.06
N VAL A 263 -15.68 5.78 6.84
CA VAL A 263 -15.40 4.94 5.65
C VAL A 263 -16.27 5.40 4.50
N VAL A 264 -15.66 5.69 3.35
CA VAL A 264 -16.33 5.96 2.08
C VAL A 264 -16.02 4.80 1.14
N TYR A 265 -16.92 3.83 1.10
CA TYR A 265 -16.78 2.62 0.30
C TYR A 265 -18.14 2.17 -0.24
N THR A 266 -18.16 1.69 -1.48
CA THR A 266 -19.32 1.04 -2.10
C THR A 266 -18.89 -0.35 -2.54
N SER A 267 -19.60 -1.36 -2.06
CA SER A 267 -19.30 -2.77 -2.32
C SER A 267 -19.15 -3.07 -3.80
N ALA A 268 -18.19 -3.94 -4.07
CA ALA A 268 -17.57 -4.38 -5.29
C ALA A 268 -16.56 -3.39 -5.92
N ASN A 269 -16.38 -2.18 -5.38
CA ASN A 269 -15.30 -1.32 -5.86
C ASN A 269 -13.95 -1.81 -5.32
N ALA A 270 -12.93 -1.76 -6.16
CA ALA A 270 -11.55 -2.09 -5.75
C ALA A 270 -10.88 -0.97 -4.95
N THR A 271 -11.56 0.15 -4.74
CA THR A 271 -11.05 1.34 -4.05
C THR A 271 -12.09 1.91 -3.12
N GLY A 272 -11.62 2.56 -2.07
CA GLY A 272 -12.42 3.33 -1.13
C GLY A 272 -11.56 4.42 -0.50
N SER A 273 -12.07 5.06 0.54
CA SER A 273 -11.27 6.00 1.32
C SER A 273 -11.75 6.06 2.77
N LEU A 274 -10.83 6.47 3.62
CA LEU A 274 -11.08 6.84 5.01
C LEU A 274 -10.95 8.34 5.15
N LYS A 275 -11.84 8.94 5.92
CA LYS A 275 -11.80 10.36 6.26
C LYS A 275 -11.74 10.53 7.75
N PHE A 276 -10.86 11.39 8.24
CA PHE A 276 -10.72 11.73 9.65
C PHE A 276 -10.12 13.13 9.83
N THR A 277 -10.40 13.71 10.97
CA THR A 277 -9.81 14.98 11.40
C THR A 277 -9.16 14.74 12.76
N PRO A 278 -7.93 15.21 13.00
CA PRO A 278 -7.37 15.15 14.34
C PRO A 278 -8.20 16.00 15.30
N ALA A 279 -8.18 15.65 16.56
CA ALA A 279 -8.75 16.51 17.60
C ALA A 279 -7.87 17.76 17.71
N ALA A 280 -8.50 18.93 17.80
CA ALA A 280 -7.77 20.18 17.97
C ALA A 280 -6.90 20.11 19.22
N ASP A 281 -5.73 20.73 19.16
CA ASP A 281 -4.78 20.86 20.26
C ASP A 281 -4.35 19.50 20.86
N GLN A 282 -4.31 18.42 20.06
CA GLN A 282 -3.92 17.10 20.52
C GLN A 282 -2.89 16.48 19.58
N SER A 283 -1.71 16.20 20.10
CA SER A 283 -0.62 15.53 19.40
C SER A 283 -0.37 14.12 19.91
N GLY A 284 0.29 13.30 19.12
CA GLY A 284 0.61 11.92 19.47
C GLY A 284 0.42 10.95 18.34
N THR A 285 0.08 9.71 18.65
CA THR A 285 -0.10 8.66 17.65
C THR A 285 -1.42 7.91 17.85
N ALA A 286 -2.02 7.54 16.74
CA ALA A 286 -3.15 6.63 16.71
C ALA A 286 -2.91 5.55 15.64
N VAL A 287 -3.17 4.29 15.98
CA VAL A 287 -3.18 3.19 15.02
C VAL A 287 -4.60 3.04 14.49
N ILE A 288 -4.76 3.18 13.21
CA ILE A 288 -6.02 2.95 12.52
C ILE A 288 -6.05 1.51 12.04
N THR A 289 -7.06 0.77 12.47
CA THR A 289 -7.31 -0.60 12.05
C THR A 289 -8.43 -0.60 11.01
N VAL A 290 -8.14 -1.12 9.83
CA VAL A 290 -9.09 -1.27 8.73
C VAL A 290 -9.39 -2.75 8.56
N VAL A 291 -10.66 -3.10 8.55
CA VAL A 291 -11.12 -4.47 8.35
C VAL A 291 -12.03 -4.50 7.12
N VAL A 292 -11.70 -5.39 6.19
CA VAL A 292 -12.59 -5.76 5.09
C VAL A 292 -13.17 -7.12 5.41
N THR A 293 -14.47 -7.26 5.32
CA THR A 293 -15.22 -8.51 5.53
C THR A 293 -15.94 -8.84 4.24
N ASP A 294 -15.85 -10.07 3.76
CA ASP A 294 -16.65 -10.57 2.64
C ASP A 294 -17.98 -11.15 3.12
N GLY A 295 -18.86 -11.43 2.20
CA GLY A 295 -20.17 -12.03 2.46
C GLY A 295 -20.17 -13.57 2.34
N GLY A 296 -18.99 -14.22 2.36
CA GLY A 296 -18.91 -15.68 2.24
C GLY A 296 -19.51 -16.25 0.95
N LEU A 297 -19.60 -17.56 0.87
CA LEU A 297 -20.18 -18.23 -0.30
C LEU A 297 -21.69 -17.97 -0.45
N ASP A 298 -22.40 -17.62 0.64
CA ASP A 298 -23.81 -17.31 0.60
C ASP A 298 -24.11 -15.84 0.18
N GLY A 299 -23.09 -15.00 0.11
CA GLY A 299 -23.19 -13.60 -0.27
C GLY A 299 -23.85 -12.72 0.77
N ASP A 300 -23.97 -13.17 2.02
CA ASP A 300 -24.66 -12.44 3.08
C ASP A 300 -23.69 -11.99 4.20
N LEU A 301 -23.42 -10.70 4.26
CA LEU A 301 -22.62 -10.09 5.33
C LEU A 301 -23.21 -10.27 6.74
N GLY A 302 -24.48 -10.68 6.85
CA GLY A 302 -25.17 -10.92 8.12
C GLY A 302 -24.94 -12.32 8.68
N THR A 303 -24.58 -13.28 7.85
CA THR A 303 -24.24 -14.64 8.23
C THR A 303 -22.73 -14.75 8.43
N THR A 304 -22.25 -14.81 9.69
CA THR A 304 -20.83 -14.73 10.00
C THR A 304 -20.10 -16.08 9.97
N GLY A 305 -20.77 -17.15 9.58
CA GLY A 305 -20.24 -18.52 9.67
C GLY A 305 -19.18 -18.86 8.63
N ASP A 306 -19.26 -18.25 7.46
CA ASP A 306 -18.36 -18.44 6.32
C ASP A 306 -17.71 -17.13 5.84
N ASN A 307 -18.05 -15.99 6.43
CA ASN A 307 -17.43 -14.71 6.13
C ASN A 307 -15.99 -14.68 6.60
N LEU A 308 -15.10 -14.27 5.75
CA LEU A 308 -13.69 -14.06 6.07
C LEU A 308 -13.34 -12.58 6.16
N THR A 309 -12.21 -12.30 6.74
CA THR A 309 -11.77 -10.92 6.95
C THR A 309 -10.28 -10.75 6.65
N VAL A 310 -9.94 -9.60 6.12
CA VAL A 310 -8.56 -9.11 6.12
C VAL A 310 -8.47 -7.85 6.97
N THR A 311 -7.44 -7.79 7.79
CA THR A 311 -7.16 -6.63 8.65
C THR A 311 -5.84 -6.00 8.24
N ARG A 312 -5.82 -4.67 8.13
CA ARG A 312 -4.61 -3.87 7.94
C ARG A 312 -4.60 -2.73 8.94
N THR A 313 -3.43 -2.36 9.36
CA THR A 313 -3.25 -1.24 10.28
C THR A 313 -2.24 -0.26 9.71
N PHE A 314 -2.44 1.01 9.96
CA PHE A 314 -1.46 2.05 9.68
C PHE A 314 -1.44 3.04 10.82
N THR A 315 -0.31 3.71 11.00
CA THR A 315 -0.13 4.69 12.05
C THR A 315 -0.39 6.09 11.51
N VAL A 316 -1.18 6.85 12.24
CA VAL A 316 -1.28 8.28 12.05
C VAL A 316 -0.52 8.95 13.18
N THR A 317 0.51 9.71 12.82
CA THR A 317 1.25 10.56 13.74
C THR A 317 0.73 11.98 13.59
N VAL A 318 0.25 12.53 14.68
CA VAL A 318 -0.17 13.92 14.76
C VAL A 318 0.95 14.68 15.46
N ASN A 319 1.61 15.55 14.73
CA ASN A 319 2.67 16.38 15.27
C ASN A 319 2.05 17.51 16.09
N ALA A 320 2.70 17.85 17.19
CA ALA A 320 2.42 19.09 17.87
C ALA A 320 2.79 20.28 16.97
N VAL A 321 1.96 21.30 16.99
CA VAL A 321 2.21 22.62 16.42
C VAL A 321 2.11 23.60 17.58
N ASN A 322 3.05 24.47 17.71
CA ASN A 322 2.98 25.46 18.76
C ASN A 322 1.83 26.43 18.53
N ASP A 323 0.93 26.52 19.50
CA ASP A 323 -0.13 27.50 19.49
C ASP A 323 0.34 28.82 20.11
N VAL A 324 -0.23 29.91 19.66
CA VAL A 324 0.12 31.20 20.24
C VAL A 324 -0.46 31.33 21.64
N PRO A 325 0.30 31.89 22.60
CA PRO A 325 -0.19 32.07 23.94
C PRO A 325 -1.39 33.04 23.97
N THR A 326 -2.23 32.89 24.97
CA THR A 326 -3.41 33.73 25.15
C THR A 326 -3.26 34.69 26.33
N ILE A 327 -3.99 35.78 26.31
CA ILE A 327 -4.20 36.73 27.40
C ILE A 327 -5.50 37.48 27.13
N ASP A 328 -6.27 37.76 28.19
CA ASP A 328 -7.51 38.53 28.04
C ASP A 328 -7.25 39.98 27.61
N ALA A 329 -8.28 40.61 27.01
CA ALA A 329 -8.19 41.96 26.51
C ALA A 329 -7.82 42.97 27.60
N LEU A 330 -6.92 43.89 27.26
CA LEU A 330 -6.53 45.00 28.09
C LEU A 330 -7.30 46.27 27.68
N TYR A 331 -7.55 47.14 28.62
CA TYR A 331 -8.37 48.32 28.41
C TYR A 331 -7.61 49.64 28.67
N ASP A 332 -7.89 50.62 27.89
CA ASP A 332 -7.34 51.98 28.05
C ASP A 332 -7.68 52.55 29.42
N SER A 333 -6.77 53.33 29.99
CA SER A 333 -6.95 53.98 31.28
C SER A 333 -6.60 55.47 31.23
N THR A 334 -7.25 56.26 32.07
CA THR A 334 -6.93 57.69 32.26
C THR A 334 -6.61 57.91 33.71
N ILE A 335 -5.44 58.52 33.94
CA ILE A 335 -4.94 58.85 35.27
C ILE A 335 -4.43 60.29 35.27
N SER A 336 -4.32 60.88 36.44
CA SER A 336 -3.62 62.18 36.55
C SER A 336 -2.10 61.91 36.56
N GLU A 337 -1.30 62.92 36.08
CA GLU A 337 0.12 62.79 36.23
C GLU A 337 0.51 62.62 37.68
N ASP A 338 1.04 62.66 38.51
CA ASP A 338 1.30 62.45 39.94
C ASP A 338 0.48 61.30 40.60
N SER A 339 -0.21 60.46 39.85
CA SER A 339 -0.91 59.31 40.41
C SER A 339 0.06 58.29 41.02
N PRO A 340 -0.32 57.62 42.12
CA PRO A 340 0.49 56.54 42.72
C PRO A 340 0.59 55.35 41.77
N GLU A 341 1.38 54.30 42.14
CA GLU A 341 1.50 53.06 41.38
C GLU A 341 0.12 52.50 41.00
N GLN A 342 -0.04 52.26 39.73
CA GLN A 342 -1.23 51.63 39.13
C GLN A 342 -0.97 50.13 38.97
N VAL A 343 -2.02 49.31 39.15
CA VAL A 343 -1.99 47.86 38.96
C VAL A 343 -3.03 47.48 37.95
N VAL A 344 -2.60 46.77 36.91
CA VAL A 344 -3.47 46.17 35.91
C VAL A 344 -3.40 44.65 36.06
N ASP A 345 -4.55 44.05 36.28
CA ASP A 345 -4.64 42.59 36.37
C ASP A 345 -4.51 41.96 34.96
N LEU A 346 -3.65 40.97 34.85
CA LEU A 346 -3.48 40.17 33.66
C LEU A 346 -4.16 38.83 33.90
N THR A 347 -5.15 38.49 33.08
CA THR A 347 -5.94 37.25 33.20
C THR A 347 -6.00 36.50 31.87
N GLY A 348 -6.45 35.25 31.88
CA GLY A 348 -6.55 34.42 30.68
C GLY A 348 -5.19 34.03 30.06
N ILE A 349 -4.12 34.12 30.87
CA ILE A 349 -2.78 33.75 30.37
C ILE A 349 -2.71 32.22 30.26
N SER A 350 -2.45 31.72 29.07
CA SER A 350 -2.17 30.31 28.81
C SER A 350 -1.20 30.17 27.64
N ALA A 351 -0.63 28.97 27.47
CA ALA A 351 0.26 28.68 26.34
C ALA A 351 -0.48 28.59 24.99
N GLY A 352 -1.82 28.46 25.02
CA GLY A 352 -2.62 28.14 23.83
C GLY A 352 -2.93 26.64 23.79
N GLY A 353 -3.82 26.21 22.96
CA GLY A 353 -4.08 24.81 22.59
C GLY A 353 -4.05 23.73 23.69
N GLY A 354 -4.26 24.11 24.96
CA GLY A 354 -4.12 23.15 26.06
C GLY A 354 -2.68 22.76 26.42
N GLU A 355 -1.71 23.43 25.85
CA GLU A 355 -0.28 23.21 26.08
C GLU A 355 0.18 23.63 27.48
N ASN A 356 1.28 23.07 27.95
CA ASN A 356 1.87 23.30 29.27
C ASN A 356 3.30 23.87 29.21
N GLN A 357 3.61 24.60 28.17
CA GLN A 357 4.94 25.22 28.02
C GLN A 357 5.16 26.30 29.05
N PRO A 358 6.43 26.60 29.39
CA PRO A 358 6.77 27.80 30.15
C PRO A 358 6.31 29.05 29.44
N LEU A 359 5.83 30.01 30.17
CA LEU A 359 5.38 31.30 29.66
C LEU A 359 6.22 32.45 30.23
N SER A 360 6.50 33.41 29.40
CA SER A 360 7.09 34.68 29.78
C SER A 360 6.13 35.83 29.47
N VAL A 361 5.95 36.72 30.40
CA VAL A 361 5.18 37.94 30.20
C VAL A 361 6.12 39.13 30.35
N SER A 362 6.14 39.99 29.35
CA SER A 362 6.92 41.23 29.36
C SER A 362 6.04 42.40 28.99
N ALA A 363 6.45 43.57 29.37
CA ALA A 363 5.78 44.79 29.00
C ALA A 363 6.76 45.89 28.59
N SER A 364 6.33 46.73 27.69
CA SER A 364 7.06 47.90 27.28
C SER A 364 6.11 49.09 27.18
N SER A 365 6.69 50.29 27.24
CA SER A 365 5.96 51.51 27.04
C SER A 365 6.47 52.25 25.79
N SER A 366 5.57 52.75 24.95
CA SER A 366 5.91 53.59 23.81
C SER A 366 6.47 54.96 24.22
N ASN A 367 6.22 55.37 25.46
CA ASN A 367 6.67 56.61 26.02
C ASN A 367 7.25 56.38 27.41
N THR A 368 8.50 55.91 27.44
CA THR A 368 9.19 55.60 28.70
C THR A 368 9.52 56.82 29.54
N SER A 369 9.43 58.02 28.95
CA SER A 369 9.58 59.28 29.69
C SER A 369 8.35 59.59 30.54
N LEU A 370 7.14 59.23 30.06
CA LEU A 370 5.88 59.47 30.75
C LEU A 370 5.56 58.31 31.72
N ILE A 371 5.69 57.11 31.25
CA ILE A 371 5.50 55.88 32.04
C ILE A 371 6.71 54.99 31.80
N ALA A 372 7.52 54.77 32.85
CA ALA A 372 8.65 53.84 32.77
C ALA A 372 8.20 52.43 32.35
N THR A 373 9.14 51.60 31.89
CA THR A 373 8.83 50.21 31.57
C THR A 373 8.06 49.57 32.70
N PRO A 374 6.81 49.10 32.48
CA PRO A 374 5.99 48.51 33.52
C PRO A 374 6.65 47.27 34.12
N THR A 375 6.42 47.03 35.40
CA THR A 375 6.88 45.85 36.11
C THR A 375 5.83 44.74 35.99
N ILE A 376 6.23 43.58 35.52
CA ILE A 376 5.38 42.40 35.46
C ILE A 376 5.61 41.54 36.71
N VAL A 377 4.51 41.18 37.36
CA VAL A 377 4.47 40.15 38.44
C VAL A 377 3.72 38.96 37.91
N TYR A 378 4.47 38.01 37.39
CA TYR A 378 3.93 36.77 36.80
C TYR A 378 4.81 35.57 37.16
N SER A 379 4.21 34.42 37.40
CA SER A 379 4.89 33.14 37.63
C SER A 379 4.28 32.07 36.74
N SER A 380 5.04 31.63 35.75
CA SER A 380 4.65 30.52 34.88
C SER A 380 4.46 29.21 35.66
N PRO A 381 3.44 28.41 35.37
CA PRO A 381 2.39 28.52 34.36
C PRO A 381 1.07 29.14 34.88
N GLY A 382 1.12 30.15 35.70
CA GLY A 382 -0.06 30.83 36.23
C GLY A 382 -0.97 31.38 35.16
N SER A 383 -2.28 31.31 35.33
CA SER A 383 -3.25 31.93 34.42
C SER A 383 -3.50 33.41 34.71
N THR A 384 -2.87 33.93 35.75
CA THR A 384 -3.02 35.33 36.18
C THR A 384 -1.68 35.95 36.56
N GLY A 385 -1.57 37.25 36.36
CA GLY A 385 -0.44 38.07 36.75
C GLY A 385 -0.89 39.51 37.00
N SER A 386 0.04 40.41 37.17
CA SER A 386 -0.25 41.82 37.23
C SER A 386 0.87 42.66 36.58
N LEU A 387 0.48 43.76 36.00
CA LEU A 387 1.36 44.79 35.47
C LEU A 387 1.26 46.02 36.38
N LYS A 388 2.40 46.55 36.78
CA LYS A 388 2.49 47.72 37.64
C LYS A 388 3.24 48.83 36.98
N PHE A 389 2.74 50.06 37.08
CA PHE A 389 3.43 51.25 36.58
C PHE A 389 3.07 52.50 37.41
N THR A 390 3.94 53.49 37.36
CA THR A 390 3.72 54.79 37.95
C THR A 390 4.05 55.85 36.91
N PRO A 391 3.18 56.85 36.68
CA PRO A 391 3.52 57.94 35.77
C PRO A 391 4.68 58.74 36.34
N THR A 392 5.51 59.29 35.49
CA THR A 392 6.54 60.26 35.91
C THR A 392 5.84 61.53 36.33
N ALA A 393 6.20 62.02 37.48
CA ALA A 393 5.69 63.28 37.97
C ALA A 393 6.00 64.45 36.96
N ASP A 394 5.06 65.38 36.85
CA ASP A 394 5.17 66.57 36.01
C ASP A 394 5.24 66.28 34.49
N LEU A 395 4.68 65.07 34.04
CA LEU A 395 4.57 64.74 32.65
C LEU A 395 3.14 64.26 32.29
N SER A 396 2.57 64.87 31.28
CA SER A 396 1.25 64.51 30.76
C SER A 396 1.30 64.09 29.29
N GLY A 397 0.21 63.49 28.82
CA GLY A 397 0.11 62.97 27.47
C GLY A 397 -0.45 61.54 27.43
N SER A 398 -0.01 60.80 26.46
CA SER A 398 -0.42 59.39 26.31
C SER A 398 0.77 58.46 26.09
N ALA A 399 0.64 57.28 26.59
CA ALA A 399 1.55 56.18 26.36
C ALA A 399 0.79 54.90 25.96
N VAL A 400 1.26 54.23 24.95
CA VAL A 400 0.79 52.90 24.62
C VAL A 400 1.65 51.88 25.37
N ILE A 401 1.03 51.13 26.23
CA ILE A 401 1.65 49.99 26.93
C ILE A 401 1.45 48.75 26.06
N THR A 402 2.57 48.13 25.70
CA THR A 402 2.58 46.88 24.98
C THR A 402 2.88 45.74 25.95
N VAL A 403 1.99 44.77 26.05
CA VAL A 403 2.17 43.54 26.82
C VAL A 403 2.40 42.42 25.83
N VAL A 404 3.48 41.68 26.06
CA VAL A 404 3.87 40.56 25.23
C VAL A 404 3.90 39.31 26.10
N VAL A 405 3.14 38.33 25.69
CA VAL A 405 3.19 36.98 26.24
C VAL A 405 3.92 36.09 25.23
N THR A 406 4.93 35.38 25.67
CA THR A 406 5.72 34.47 24.86
C THR A 406 5.68 33.10 25.51
N ASP A 407 5.40 32.05 24.76
CA ASP A 407 5.53 30.66 25.20
C ASP A 407 6.94 30.12 24.93
N GLY A 408 7.23 28.96 25.43
CA GLY A 408 8.50 28.27 25.22
C GLY A 408 8.54 27.38 23.98
N GLY A 409 7.56 27.51 23.08
CA GLY A 409 7.52 26.65 21.89
C GLY A 409 7.43 25.15 22.21
N LEU A 410 7.59 24.34 21.21
CA LEU A 410 7.55 22.87 21.34
C LEU A 410 8.72 22.32 22.14
N ASP A 411 9.83 23.02 22.20
CA ASP A 411 11.00 22.58 22.95
C ASP A 411 10.95 22.99 24.44
N GLY A 412 9.97 23.80 24.85
CA GLY A 412 9.80 24.28 26.19
C GLY A 412 10.86 25.28 26.63
N ASP A 413 11.62 25.88 25.71
CA ASP A 413 12.73 26.78 26.02
C ASP A 413 12.46 28.19 25.52
N LEU A 414 12.15 29.11 26.44
CA LEU A 414 11.94 30.53 26.15
C LEU A 414 13.15 31.23 25.50
N SER A 415 14.33 30.60 25.53
CA SER A 415 15.55 31.19 24.94
C SER A 415 15.73 30.85 23.45
N THR A 416 15.05 29.86 22.95
CA THR A 416 15.01 29.46 21.55
C THR A 416 13.82 30.16 20.89
N THR A 417 14.04 31.13 20.04
CA THR A 417 12.97 32.00 19.50
C THR A 417 12.38 31.49 18.18
N GLY A 418 12.80 30.31 17.72
CA GLY A 418 12.44 29.83 16.39
C GLY A 418 11.03 29.23 16.30
N ASP A 419 10.50 28.73 17.39
CA ASP A 419 9.19 28.08 17.50
C ASP A 419 8.30 28.68 18.59
N ASN A 420 8.80 29.69 19.33
CA ASN A 420 8.02 30.38 20.35
C ASN A 420 6.89 31.20 19.74
N GLY A 421 5.67 30.99 20.20
CA GLY A 421 4.52 31.83 19.89
C GLY A 421 4.54 33.13 20.69
N VAL A 422 3.95 34.16 20.14
CA VAL A 422 3.91 35.49 20.78
C VAL A 422 2.54 36.12 20.59
N THR A 423 1.94 36.54 21.70
CA THR A 423 0.74 37.38 21.68
C THR A 423 1.07 38.75 22.22
N THR A 424 0.70 39.75 21.47
CA THR A 424 0.95 41.15 21.82
C THR A 424 -0.36 41.88 21.94
N LEU A 425 -0.61 42.48 23.11
CA LEU A 425 -1.72 43.39 23.35
C LEU A 425 -1.19 44.79 23.71
N THR A 426 -1.97 45.78 23.40
CA THR A 426 -1.67 47.17 23.71
C THR A 426 -2.86 47.84 24.36
N PHE A 427 -2.61 48.71 25.29
CA PHE A 427 -3.60 49.65 25.82
C PHE A 427 -2.97 51.02 26.03
N THR A 428 -3.80 52.02 25.94
CA THR A 428 -3.37 53.40 26.08
C THR A 428 -3.59 53.88 27.50
N VAL A 429 -2.56 54.48 28.10
CA VAL A 429 -2.69 55.24 29.33
C VAL A 429 -2.62 56.72 28.99
N THR A 430 -3.69 57.45 29.32
CA THR A 430 -3.74 58.90 29.20
C THR A 430 -3.47 59.52 30.57
N VAL A 431 -2.41 60.32 30.67
CA VAL A 431 -2.07 61.09 31.85
C VAL A 431 -2.51 62.56 31.63
N THR A 432 -3.44 63.01 32.45
CA THR A 432 -3.94 64.41 32.36
C THR A 432 -2.96 65.40 32.98
N PRO A 433 -2.84 66.56 32.38
CA PRO A 433 -1.72 67.43 32.67
C PRO A 433 -1.79 68.24 33.98
N VAL A 434 -0.61 68.57 34.47
CA VAL A 434 -0.31 69.66 35.39
C VAL A 434 0.88 70.39 34.82
N ASN A 435 0.86 71.16 33.89
CA ASN A 435 1.88 71.92 33.18
C ASN A 435 3.33 71.40 33.30
N ASP A 436 3.78 70.70 32.27
CA ASP A 436 5.06 69.96 32.28
C ASP A 436 5.92 70.22 31.03
N ALA A 437 7.13 69.69 31.07
CA ALA A 437 7.98 69.69 29.90
C ALA A 437 7.38 68.99 28.70
N PRO A 438 7.56 69.43 27.48
CA PRO A 438 7.02 68.77 26.28
C PRO A 438 7.53 67.36 26.12
N THR A 439 6.76 66.53 25.44
CA THR A 439 7.06 65.10 25.22
C THR A 439 7.26 64.78 23.75
N LEU A 440 7.89 63.61 23.52
CA LEU A 440 8.09 63.02 22.22
C LEU A 440 8.27 61.52 22.46
N ASP A 441 7.54 60.64 21.75
CA ASP A 441 7.72 59.18 21.79
C ASP A 441 9.16 58.79 21.48
N ASP A 442 9.60 57.66 21.99
CA ASP A 442 10.92 57.13 21.68
C ASP A 442 11.06 56.90 20.19
N LEU A 443 12.19 57.31 19.69
CA LEU A 443 12.58 57.05 18.32
C LEU A 443 13.41 55.76 18.29
N TYR A 444 13.14 54.93 17.33
CA TYR A 444 13.83 53.66 17.20
C TYR A 444 14.91 53.74 16.14
N ASP A 445 16.04 53.14 16.44
CA ASP A 445 17.12 52.99 15.48
C ASP A 445 16.57 52.32 14.22
N ALA A 446 16.94 52.87 13.11
CA ALA A 446 16.55 52.36 11.80
C ALA A 446 17.73 51.69 11.12
N THR A 447 17.49 50.54 10.53
CA THR A 447 18.43 49.93 9.60
C THR A 447 17.82 50.01 8.22
N VAL A 448 18.51 50.66 7.32
CA VAL A 448 18.07 50.80 5.93
C VAL A 448 19.21 50.37 5.00
N ALA A 449 18.86 49.92 3.85
CA ALA A 449 19.84 49.65 2.81
C ALA A 449 20.43 50.96 2.26
N GLU A 450 21.65 50.94 1.78
CA GLU A 450 22.30 52.14 1.20
C GLU A 450 21.54 52.71 0.01
N ASP A 451 20.84 51.90 -0.73
CA ASP A 451 20.06 52.31 -1.91
C ASP A 451 18.56 52.51 -1.62
N ALA A 452 18.19 52.62 -0.36
CA ALA A 452 16.80 52.84 0.00
C ALA A 452 16.29 54.20 -0.47
N SER A 453 15.05 54.23 -0.97
CA SER A 453 14.31 55.46 -1.25
C SER A 453 14.10 56.27 0.02
N GLU A 454 13.53 57.49 -0.12
CA GLU A 454 13.16 58.29 1.03
C GLU A 454 12.45 57.49 2.10
N GLN A 455 13.01 57.50 3.30
CA GLN A 455 12.47 56.87 4.49
C GLN A 455 11.63 57.88 5.27
N THR A 456 10.59 57.35 5.89
CA THR A 456 9.75 58.20 6.75
C THR A 456 9.76 57.62 8.16
N VAL A 457 10.17 58.41 9.11
CA VAL A 457 10.04 58.10 10.53
C VAL A 457 8.82 58.85 11.04
N SER A 458 7.86 58.07 11.51
CA SER A 458 6.69 58.64 12.16
C SER A 458 7.11 59.20 13.52
N LEU A 459 6.75 60.42 13.76
CA LEU A 459 6.81 61.01 15.08
C LEU A 459 5.42 60.87 15.70
N SER A 460 5.33 60.26 16.87
CA SER A 460 4.10 60.14 17.64
C SER A 460 4.38 60.49 19.10
N GLY A 461 3.34 60.62 19.88
CA GLY A 461 3.47 61.01 21.27
C GLY A 461 3.96 62.46 21.51
N ILE A 462 3.90 63.31 20.48
CA ILE A 462 4.26 64.70 20.62
C ILE A 462 3.17 65.40 21.42
N SER A 463 3.53 65.96 22.58
CA SER A 463 2.62 66.75 23.39
C SER A 463 3.40 67.91 24.10
N ALA A 464 2.65 68.82 24.67
CA ALA A 464 3.24 69.88 25.46
C ALA A 464 3.84 69.42 26.80
N GLY A 465 3.66 68.10 27.13
CA GLY A 465 3.87 67.58 28.44
C GLY A 465 2.56 67.69 29.25
N GLY A 466 2.35 66.77 30.18
CA GLY A 466 1.25 66.84 31.09
C GLY A 466 -0.15 67.06 30.49
N GLY A 467 -0.46 66.50 29.27
CA GLY A 467 -1.76 66.71 28.59
C GLY A 467 -2.04 68.18 28.21
N GLU A 468 -1.08 69.03 28.31
CA GLU A 468 -1.18 70.47 27.96
C GLU A 468 -1.30 70.66 26.45
N SER A 469 -1.99 71.70 26.08
CA SER A 469 -2.23 72.03 24.67
C SER A 469 -1.49 73.28 24.19
N GLN A 470 -0.35 73.54 24.79
CA GLN A 470 0.49 74.68 24.44
C GLN A 470 1.03 74.57 23.00
N PRO A 471 1.31 75.65 22.34
CA PRO A 471 2.01 75.61 21.07
C PRO A 471 3.37 74.92 21.20
N LEU A 472 3.69 74.11 20.22
CA LEU A 472 4.93 73.38 20.19
C LEU A 472 5.71 73.65 18.93
N GLN A 473 7.05 73.68 19.04
CA GLN A 473 7.96 73.72 17.90
C GLN A 473 8.81 72.43 17.88
N VAL A 474 8.90 71.80 16.72
CA VAL A 474 9.73 70.58 16.52
C VAL A 474 10.88 70.95 15.58
N THR A 475 12.11 70.59 15.96
CA THR A 475 13.30 70.69 15.11
C THR A 475 14.04 69.36 15.08
N ALA A 476 14.77 69.05 13.98
CA ALA A 476 15.57 67.84 13.85
C ALA A 476 16.94 68.16 13.23
N THR A 477 18.01 67.56 13.78
CA THR A 477 19.37 67.67 13.27
C THR A 477 20.03 66.29 13.18
N SER A 478 20.94 66.07 12.22
CA SER A 478 21.74 64.86 12.03
C SER A 478 23.17 65.09 12.46
N SER A 479 23.76 64.11 13.20
CA SER A 479 25.19 64.15 13.57
C SER A 479 26.11 63.82 12.38
N ASN A 480 25.58 63.29 11.29
CA ASN A 480 26.35 62.92 10.09
C ASN A 480 25.57 63.34 8.83
N THR A 481 25.63 64.63 8.49
CA THR A 481 24.89 65.15 7.34
C THR A 481 25.44 64.64 5.98
N SER A 482 26.62 64.06 5.96
CA SER A 482 27.16 63.41 4.74
C SER A 482 26.55 62.01 4.48
N LEU A 483 26.10 61.31 5.53
CA LEU A 483 25.46 60.04 5.44
C LEU A 483 23.93 60.18 5.36
N VAL A 484 23.36 60.98 6.26
CA VAL A 484 21.94 61.35 6.32
C VAL A 484 21.85 62.82 6.56
N ALA A 485 21.36 63.60 5.59
CA ALA A 485 21.14 65.03 5.74
C ALA A 485 20.17 65.30 6.91
N ASN A 486 20.18 66.54 7.44
CA ASN A 486 19.19 66.95 8.47
C ASN A 486 17.79 66.60 7.98
N PRO A 487 17.04 65.78 8.73
CA PRO A 487 15.69 65.35 8.32
C PRO A 487 14.77 66.55 8.14
N THR A 488 13.91 66.44 7.15
CA THR A 488 12.81 67.42 6.98
C THR A 488 11.73 67.09 8.01
N VAL A 489 11.42 68.04 8.87
CA VAL A 489 10.35 67.96 9.86
C VAL A 489 9.03 68.36 9.20
N VAL A 490 8.04 67.45 9.24
CA VAL A 490 6.66 67.72 8.83
C VAL A 490 5.79 67.65 10.09
N TYR A 491 5.61 68.79 10.68
CA TYR A 491 4.87 68.96 11.94
C TYR A 491 4.05 70.24 11.94
N THR A 492 2.87 70.22 12.51
CA THR A 492 2.02 71.36 12.77
C THR A 492 1.70 71.39 14.26
N SER A 493 2.01 72.49 14.92
CA SER A 493 1.78 72.62 16.36
C SER A 493 0.36 72.27 16.76
N ALA A 494 0.29 71.62 17.92
CA ALA A 494 -0.82 70.94 18.56
C ALA A 494 -1.21 69.52 17.97
N ASN A 495 -0.57 69.05 16.91
CA ASN A 495 -0.77 67.65 16.50
C ASN A 495 0.10 66.73 17.36
N SER A 496 -0.43 65.53 17.69
CA SER A 496 0.30 64.53 18.40
C SER A 496 1.16 63.65 17.48
N THR A 497 1.10 63.91 16.17
CA THR A 497 1.86 63.15 15.16
C THR A 497 2.55 64.05 14.18
N GLY A 498 3.69 63.69 13.74
CA GLY A 498 4.45 64.33 12.67
C GLY A 498 5.28 63.25 11.95
N SER A 499 6.18 63.70 11.13
CA SER A 499 7.14 62.80 10.52
C SER A 499 8.46 63.49 10.24
N LEU A 500 9.50 62.74 10.25
CA LEU A 500 10.79 63.06 9.68
C LEU A 500 10.95 62.29 8.38
N LYS A 501 11.44 62.98 7.35
CA LYS A 501 11.79 62.35 6.09
C LYS A 501 13.29 62.45 5.87
N TYR A 502 13.91 61.35 5.51
CA TYR A 502 15.33 61.32 5.16
C TYR A 502 15.59 60.30 4.06
N THR A 503 16.63 60.52 3.32
CA THR A 503 17.12 59.58 2.32
C THR A 503 18.60 59.30 2.61
N PRO A 504 19.02 58.07 2.76
CA PRO A 504 20.44 57.76 2.88
C PRO A 504 21.19 58.22 1.63
N SER A 505 22.44 58.59 1.79
CA SER A 505 23.32 58.87 0.65
C SER A 505 23.63 57.56 -0.08
N LEU A 506 23.55 57.61 -1.39
CA LEU A 506 23.83 56.44 -2.25
C LEU A 506 25.22 55.86 -1.98
N ASN A 507 25.35 54.57 -1.96
CA ASN A 507 26.60 53.83 -1.79
C ASN A 507 27.41 54.24 -0.54
N GLN A 508 26.74 54.66 0.51
CA GLN A 508 27.35 55.03 1.78
C GLN A 508 26.75 54.23 2.92
N SER A 509 27.57 53.50 3.63
CA SER A 509 27.18 52.75 4.83
C SER A 509 27.80 53.35 6.09
N GLY A 510 27.14 53.13 7.21
CA GLY A 510 27.57 53.66 8.50
C GLY A 510 26.39 54.03 9.40
N SER A 511 26.58 54.95 10.32
CA SER A 511 25.52 55.38 11.23
C SER A 511 25.47 56.91 11.37
N ALA A 512 24.27 57.42 11.58
CA ALA A 512 24.02 58.84 11.92
C ALA A 512 23.04 58.90 13.10
N VAL A 513 23.35 59.72 14.10
CA VAL A 513 22.43 60.03 15.19
C VAL A 513 21.59 61.26 14.79
N ILE A 514 20.27 61.05 14.78
CA ILE A 514 19.30 62.12 14.53
C ILE A 514 18.83 62.68 15.88
N THR A 515 18.96 63.98 16.10
CA THR A 515 18.49 64.68 17.30
C THR A 515 17.21 65.44 16.96
N VAL A 516 16.13 65.13 17.69
CA VAL A 516 14.81 65.74 17.56
C VAL A 516 14.53 66.52 18.85
N VAL A 517 14.20 67.80 18.74
CA VAL A 517 13.90 68.66 19.89
C VAL A 517 12.49 69.23 19.77
N VAL A 518 11.69 69.04 20.83
CA VAL A 518 10.38 69.71 21.00
C VAL A 518 10.50 70.82 22.07
N THR A 519 9.97 71.96 21.75
CA THR A 519 9.89 73.11 22.66
C THR A 519 8.43 73.48 22.86
N ASP A 520 7.95 73.60 24.08
CA ASP A 520 6.60 74.07 24.40
C ASP A 520 6.55 75.60 24.48
N GLY A 521 5.34 76.13 24.50
CA GLY A 521 5.10 77.55 24.70
C GLY A 521 4.88 77.94 26.17
N GLY A 522 5.28 76.98 27.11
CA GLY A 522 5.03 77.23 28.54
C GLY A 522 3.54 77.28 28.88
N LEU A 523 3.22 77.63 30.10
CA LEU A 523 1.83 77.71 30.56
C LEU A 523 1.05 78.85 29.88
N ASP A 524 1.73 79.85 29.32
CA ASP A 524 1.12 80.96 28.60
C ASP A 524 0.81 80.61 27.12
N GLY A 525 1.19 79.43 26.64
CA GLY A 525 0.98 79.00 25.26
C GLY A 525 1.79 79.82 24.25
N ASN A 526 2.86 80.49 24.64
CA ASN A 526 3.57 81.45 23.79
C ASN A 526 5.04 81.01 23.60
N LEU A 527 5.36 80.47 22.45
CA LEU A 527 6.73 80.06 22.06
C LEU A 527 7.74 81.22 22.01
N SER A 528 7.27 82.51 22.06
CA SER A 528 8.16 83.63 22.01
C SER A 528 8.58 84.16 23.39
N THR A 529 7.91 83.76 24.47
CA THR A 529 8.29 84.04 25.84
C THR A 529 9.22 82.96 26.33
N THR A 530 10.52 83.23 26.42
CA THR A 530 11.51 82.14 26.70
C THR A 530 11.72 81.88 28.21
N GLY A 531 10.92 82.53 29.08
CA GLY A 531 11.11 82.39 30.53
C GLY A 531 10.53 81.17 31.18
N ASP A 532 9.56 80.57 30.52
CA ASP A 532 8.80 79.38 31.00
C ASP A 532 8.72 78.27 29.96
N ASN A 533 9.28 78.44 28.76
CA ASN A 533 9.34 77.36 27.76
C ASN A 533 10.31 76.27 28.18
N LEU A 534 9.85 75.09 28.17
CA LEU A 534 10.65 73.91 28.44
C LEU A 534 10.94 73.12 27.14
N THR A 535 11.92 72.25 27.20
CA THR A 535 12.31 71.43 26.04
C THR A 535 12.54 70.03 26.42
N VAL A 536 12.16 69.08 25.54
CA VAL A 536 12.56 67.67 25.59
C VAL A 536 13.35 67.36 24.33
N THR A 537 14.41 66.53 24.45
CA THR A 537 15.27 66.07 23.35
C THR A 537 15.28 64.56 23.22
N LYS A 538 15.11 64.04 22.01
CA LYS A 538 15.21 62.58 21.67
C LYS A 538 16.18 62.37 20.51
N THR A 539 16.86 61.24 20.49
CA THR A 539 17.76 60.83 19.42
C THR A 539 17.47 59.39 18.95
N PHE A 540 17.76 59.08 17.69
CA PHE A 540 17.79 57.75 17.17
C PHE A 540 18.96 57.58 16.20
N THR A 541 19.45 56.36 16.05
CA THR A 541 20.53 56.01 15.13
C THR A 541 19.95 55.44 13.84
N VAL A 542 20.34 55.99 12.71
CA VAL A 542 20.12 55.39 11.40
C VAL A 542 21.38 54.59 11.04
N THR A 543 21.24 53.29 10.93
CA THR A 543 22.29 52.41 10.40
C THR A 543 21.99 52.12 8.94
N VAL A 544 22.89 52.53 8.09
CA VAL A 544 22.81 52.27 6.65
C VAL A 544 23.68 51.02 6.37
N THR A 545 23.07 49.99 5.94
CA THR A 545 23.74 48.71 5.67
C THR A 545 24.00 48.51 4.19
N PRO A 546 25.12 47.87 3.83
CA PRO A 546 25.38 47.51 2.44
C PRO A 546 24.36 46.49 1.93
N VAL A 547 24.04 46.57 0.67
CA VAL A 547 23.12 45.63 -0.01
C VAL A 547 23.92 44.55 -0.70
N ASN A 548 23.52 43.33 -0.43
CA ASN A 548 24.06 42.21 -1.18
C ASN A 548 23.09 41.82 -2.29
N ASP A 549 23.61 41.63 -3.47
CA ASP A 549 22.82 41.27 -4.64
C ASP A 549 22.24 39.84 -4.55
N VAL A 550 21.15 39.70 -5.21
CA VAL A 550 20.44 38.42 -5.21
C VAL A 550 21.30 37.37 -5.88
N PRO A 551 21.55 36.29 -5.20
CA PRO A 551 22.26 35.19 -5.84
C PRO A 551 21.47 34.65 -7.06
N THR A 552 22.19 34.28 -8.03
CA THR A 552 21.62 33.73 -9.27
C THR A 552 21.75 32.22 -9.32
N LEU A 553 20.84 31.66 -10.00
CA LEU A 553 20.84 30.22 -10.31
C LEU A 553 20.16 30.05 -11.67
N ASP A 554 20.85 29.41 -12.57
CA ASP A 554 20.21 29.03 -13.84
C ASP A 554 19.08 28.04 -13.61
N GLN A 555 18.03 28.17 -14.40
CA GLN A 555 16.90 27.24 -14.34
C GLN A 555 17.38 25.82 -14.69
N PRO A 556 17.31 24.88 -13.75
CA PRO A 556 17.59 23.49 -14.11
C PRO A 556 16.63 22.99 -15.19
N SER A 557 17.15 22.16 -16.07
CA SER A 557 16.33 21.57 -17.13
C SER A 557 15.36 20.54 -16.55
N ASP A 558 14.16 20.45 -17.17
CA ASP A 558 13.23 19.37 -16.86
C ASP A 558 13.87 18.01 -17.19
N ALA A 559 13.67 17.05 -16.34
CA ALA A 559 14.14 15.69 -16.54
C ALA A 559 12.96 14.72 -16.57
N THR A 560 13.01 13.80 -17.50
CA THR A 560 12.10 12.66 -17.55
C THR A 560 12.92 11.41 -17.29
N ILE A 561 12.54 10.63 -16.30
CA ILE A 561 13.21 9.40 -15.93
C ILE A 561 12.19 8.26 -15.87
N ASP A 562 12.63 7.06 -16.10
CA ASP A 562 11.80 5.87 -15.94
C ASP A 562 11.64 5.53 -14.46
N GLU A 563 10.58 4.77 -14.10
CA GLU A 563 10.23 4.42 -12.73
C GLU A 563 11.32 3.64 -11.96
N ASP A 564 12.17 2.92 -12.68
CA ASP A 564 13.28 2.13 -12.11
C ASP A 564 14.66 2.77 -12.35
N ALA A 565 14.72 4.05 -12.64
CA ALA A 565 15.98 4.70 -12.91
C ALA A 565 16.86 4.75 -11.65
N SER A 566 18.16 4.51 -11.81
CA SER A 566 19.15 4.72 -10.75
C SER A 566 19.26 6.20 -10.39
N GLU A 567 19.96 6.48 -9.30
CA GLU A 567 20.25 7.85 -8.83
C GLU A 567 20.72 8.76 -9.97
N GLN A 568 20.07 9.90 -10.09
CA GLN A 568 20.36 10.90 -11.11
C GLN A 568 21.00 12.13 -10.47
N THR A 569 21.90 12.72 -11.20
CA THR A 569 22.58 13.94 -10.75
C THR A 569 22.17 15.10 -11.64
N VAL A 570 21.67 16.15 -11.01
CA VAL A 570 21.42 17.43 -11.69
C VAL A 570 22.52 18.41 -11.31
N ASN A 571 23.24 18.84 -12.30
CA ASN A 571 24.26 19.88 -12.09
C ASN A 571 23.61 21.26 -12.02
N LEU A 572 23.94 21.97 -10.97
CA LEU A 572 23.52 23.37 -10.82
C LEU A 572 24.57 24.28 -11.44
N SER A 573 24.14 25.20 -12.27
CA SER A 573 24.99 26.21 -12.90
C SER A 573 24.46 27.63 -12.66
N GLY A 574 25.25 28.64 -12.97
CA GLY A 574 24.87 30.04 -12.78
C GLY A 574 24.72 30.44 -11.31
N ILE A 575 25.34 29.72 -10.35
CA ILE A 575 25.34 30.10 -8.93
C ILE A 575 26.38 31.17 -8.70
N SER A 576 25.95 32.26 -8.23
CA SER A 576 26.83 33.39 -7.87
C SER A 576 26.30 34.16 -6.68
#